data_d2a2732254d9b6545c81c7f23c748c1e
#
_entry.id   d2a2732254d9b6545c81c7f23c748c1e
#
_cell.length_a   1.000
_cell.length_b   1.000
_cell.length_c   1.000
_cell.angle_alpha   90.00
_cell.angle_beta   90.00
_cell.angle_gamma   90.00
#
_symmetry.space_group_name_H-M   'P 1'
#
loop_
_entity.id
_entity.type
_entity.pdbx_description
1 polymer ?
#
loop_
_entity_poly.entity_id
_entity_poly.type
_entity_poly.pdbx_seq_one_letter_code
_entity_poly.pdbx_strand_id
1 'polypeptide(L)'
;MNAERIKMLEQFLKDDPSDPFNIYALALEYQHQNIEKAEALFNLLLDQHPDYLPTYYMAGDFFVVQANPERALEILRKGLVLAQTQKNQSSARELQAAIQNLED
;
A
#
# COMPACT_ATOMS: atom_id res chain seq x y z
N MET A 1 -16.42 6.61 5.54
CA MET A 1 -15.75 7.17 4.39
C MET A 1 -16.03 8.65 4.29
N ASN A 2 -15.04 9.44 4.11
CA ASN A 2 -15.17 10.90 4.24
C ASN A 2 -14.83 11.60 2.92
N ALA A 3 -15.88 12.08 2.23
CA ALA A 3 -15.69 12.75 0.93
C ALA A 3 -14.89 14.05 1.07
N GLU A 4 -15.02 14.74 2.20
CA GLU A 4 -14.23 15.95 2.46
C GLU A 4 -12.75 15.62 2.63
N ARG A 5 -12.45 14.51 3.31
CA ARG A 5 -11.07 14.06 3.48
C ARG A 5 -10.45 13.70 2.13
N ILE A 6 -11.20 13.04 1.26
CA ILE A 6 -10.73 12.72 -0.09
C ILE A 6 -10.41 14.00 -0.86
N LYS A 7 -11.30 14.98 -0.83
CA LYS A 7 -11.07 16.27 -1.50
C LYS A 7 -9.80 16.95 -0.99
N MET A 8 -9.61 16.95 0.32
CA MET A 8 -8.44 17.55 0.93
C MET A 8 -7.16 16.83 0.49
N LEU A 9 -7.19 15.50 0.50
CA LEU A 9 -6.03 14.70 0.09
C LEU A 9 -5.73 14.87 -1.38
N GLU A 10 -6.76 14.97 -2.23
CA GLU A 10 -6.58 15.24 -3.65
C GLU A 10 -5.92 16.60 -3.89
N GLN A 11 -6.29 17.59 -3.08
CA GLN A 11 -5.64 18.90 -3.17
C GLN A 11 -4.19 18.83 -2.75
N PHE A 12 -3.88 18.12 -1.66
CA PHE A 12 -2.50 17.93 -1.21
C PHE A 12 -1.66 17.25 -2.30
N LEU A 13 -2.26 16.27 -2.99
CA LEU A 13 -1.56 15.58 -4.07
C LEU A 13 -1.28 16.52 -5.25
N LYS A 14 -2.22 17.41 -5.57
CA LYS A 14 -1.99 18.43 -6.62
C LYS A 14 -0.87 19.37 -6.24
N ASP A 15 -0.81 19.76 -4.97
CA ASP A 15 0.19 20.69 -4.47
C ASP A 15 1.57 20.05 -4.41
N ASP A 16 1.62 18.75 -4.12
CA ASP A 16 2.89 18.02 -4.05
C ASP A 16 2.69 16.60 -4.61
N PRO A 17 2.73 16.46 -5.94
CA PRO A 17 2.47 15.17 -6.59
C PRO A 17 3.57 14.12 -6.37
N SER A 18 4.72 14.52 -5.84
CA SER A 18 5.82 13.60 -5.61
C SER A 18 5.86 13.04 -4.19
N ASP A 19 4.96 13.48 -3.32
CA ASP A 19 4.95 13.01 -1.92
C ASP A 19 4.19 11.67 -1.84
N PRO A 20 4.89 10.57 -1.56
CA PRO A 20 4.23 9.27 -1.49
C PRO A 20 3.16 9.18 -0.40
N PHE A 21 3.29 9.96 0.68
CA PHE A 21 2.29 9.95 1.75
C PHE A 21 0.91 10.34 1.21
N ASN A 22 0.83 11.35 0.35
CA ASN A 22 -0.45 11.82 -0.20
C ASN A 22 -1.11 10.75 -1.06
N ILE A 23 -0.31 10.05 -1.87
CA ILE A 23 -0.80 8.95 -2.70
C ILE A 23 -1.28 7.81 -1.81
N TYR A 24 -0.49 7.47 -0.79
CA TYR A 24 -0.81 6.40 0.16
C TYR A 24 -2.11 6.69 0.90
N ALA A 25 -2.25 7.90 1.45
CA ALA A 25 -3.45 8.28 2.19
C ALA A 25 -4.71 8.20 1.32
N LEU A 26 -4.61 8.62 0.05
CA LEU A 26 -5.72 8.51 -0.89
C LEU A 26 -6.06 7.05 -1.21
N ALA A 27 -5.04 6.21 -1.40
CA ALA A 27 -5.28 4.78 -1.65
C ALA A 27 -6.08 4.17 -0.50
N LEU A 28 -5.72 4.49 0.74
CA LEU A 28 -6.43 3.99 1.92
C LEU A 28 -7.88 4.46 1.98
N GLU A 29 -8.13 5.72 1.63
CA GLU A 29 -9.50 6.24 1.61
C GLU A 29 -10.33 5.58 0.52
N TYR A 30 -9.76 5.35 -0.66
CA TYR A 30 -10.50 4.77 -1.77
C TYR A 30 -10.73 3.26 -1.65
N GLN A 31 -9.94 2.55 -0.85
CA GLN A 31 -9.98 1.08 -0.86
C GLN A 31 -11.35 0.50 -0.47
N HIS A 32 -12.17 1.26 0.22
CA HIS A 32 -13.52 0.84 0.61
C HIS A 32 -14.63 1.51 -0.21
N GLN A 33 -14.26 2.32 -1.18
CA GLN A 33 -15.23 3.13 -1.91
C GLN A 33 -15.08 3.03 -3.42
N ASN A 34 -13.85 3.07 -3.90
CA ASN A 34 -13.57 3.00 -5.32
C ASN A 34 -12.35 2.13 -5.54
N ILE A 35 -12.60 0.84 -5.71
CA ILE A 35 -11.55 -0.18 -5.78
C ILE A 35 -10.59 0.09 -6.95
N GLU A 36 -11.12 0.52 -8.10
CA GLU A 36 -10.28 0.80 -9.27
C GLU A 36 -9.29 1.93 -9.01
N LYS A 37 -9.75 3.01 -8.36
CA LYS A 37 -8.86 4.12 -7.99
C LYS A 37 -7.85 3.70 -6.94
N ALA A 38 -8.27 2.91 -5.95
CA ALA A 38 -7.36 2.42 -4.93
C ALA A 38 -6.25 1.56 -5.55
N GLU A 39 -6.61 0.65 -6.44
CA GLU A 39 -5.65 -0.21 -7.11
C GLU A 39 -4.65 0.61 -7.92
N ALA A 40 -5.14 1.60 -8.68
CA ALA A 40 -4.27 2.46 -9.47
C ALA A 40 -3.27 3.22 -8.58
N LEU A 41 -3.72 3.71 -7.43
CA LEU A 41 -2.85 4.44 -6.50
C LEU A 41 -1.82 3.52 -5.83
N PHE A 42 -2.22 2.32 -5.42
CA PHE A 42 -1.26 1.35 -4.88
C PHE A 42 -0.21 0.97 -5.93
N ASN A 43 -0.63 0.73 -7.16
CA ASN A 43 0.31 0.40 -8.24
C ASN A 43 1.25 1.56 -8.54
N LEU A 44 0.75 2.80 -8.49
CA LEU A 44 1.57 3.99 -8.68
C LEU A 44 2.67 4.08 -7.60
N LEU A 45 2.30 3.81 -6.35
CA LEU A 45 3.26 3.79 -5.24
C LEU A 45 4.34 2.74 -5.46
N LEU A 46 3.93 1.53 -5.82
CA LEU A 46 4.87 0.42 -6.02
C LEU A 46 5.84 0.70 -7.16
N ASP A 47 5.36 1.39 -8.18
CA ASP A 47 6.16 1.71 -9.36
C ASP A 47 7.09 2.90 -9.14
N GLN A 48 6.57 3.99 -8.57
CA GLN A 48 7.31 5.24 -8.47
C GLN A 48 7.96 5.50 -7.12
N HIS A 49 7.50 4.82 -6.07
CA HIS A 49 8.04 4.97 -4.72
C HIS A 49 8.30 3.61 -4.08
N PRO A 50 9.15 2.78 -4.72
CA PRO A 50 9.37 1.40 -4.23
C PRO A 50 10.04 1.32 -2.87
N ASP A 51 10.63 2.41 -2.40
CA ASP A 51 11.27 2.48 -1.08
C ASP A 51 10.35 3.03 0.02
N TYR A 52 9.09 3.32 -0.32
CA TYR A 52 8.12 3.79 0.67
C TYR A 52 7.47 2.57 1.34
N LEU A 53 8.03 2.17 2.46
CA LEU A 53 7.70 0.92 3.14
C LEU A 53 6.22 0.75 3.50
N PRO A 54 5.49 1.79 3.98
CA PRO A 54 4.09 1.61 4.38
C PRO A 54 3.17 1.03 3.31
N THR A 55 3.50 1.21 2.03
CA THR A 55 2.69 0.70 0.92
C THR A 55 2.50 -0.80 0.99
N TYR A 56 3.55 -1.55 1.34
CA TYR A 56 3.61 -3.00 1.07
C TYR A 56 2.63 -3.80 1.88
N TYR A 57 2.48 -3.50 3.16
CA TYR A 57 1.50 -4.20 3.99
C TYR A 57 0.08 -3.92 3.51
N MET A 58 -0.25 -2.64 3.29
CA MET A 58 -1.60 -2.22 2.91
C MET A 58 -1.97 -2.67 1.50
N ALA A 59 -1.04 -2.57 0.56
CA ALA A 59 -1.27 -3.06 -0.80
C ALA A 59 -1.41 -4.59 -0.80
N GLY A 60 -0.60 -5.28 -0.02
CA GLY A 60 -0.74 -6.73 0.13
C GLY A 60 -2.12 -7.12 0.62
N ASP A 61 -2.58 -6.47 1.69
CA ASP A 61 -3.91 -6.71 2.24
C ASP A 61 -5.01 -6.40 1.20
N PHE A 62 -4.85 -5.29 0.48
CA PHE A 62 -5.80 -4.91 -0.56
C PHE A 62 -5.97 -6.03 -1.59
N PHE A 63 -4.87 -6.62 -2.07
CA PHE A 63 -4.94 -7.67 -3.08
C PHE A 63 -5.46 -8.99 -2.51
N VAL A 64 -5.26 -9.27 -1.23
CA VAL A 64 -5.91 -10.41 -0.57
C VAL A 64 -7.43 -10.24 -0.62
N VAL A 65 -7.93 -9.05 -0.28
CA VAL A 65 -9.36 -8.75 -0.30
C VAL A 65 -9.92 -8.86 -1.71
N GLN A 66 -9.12 -8.50 -2.72
CA GLN A 66 -9.52 -8.61 -4.13
C GLN A 66 -9.38 -10.03 -4.68
N ALA A 67 -9.11 -11.01 -3.82
CA ALA A 67 -8.96 -12.41 -4.20
C ALA A 67 -7.82 -12.64 -5.20
N ASN A 68 -6.74 -11.88 -5.05
CA ASN A 68 -5.54 -12.04 -5.85
C ASN A 68 -4.34 -12.34 -4.94
N PRO A 69 -4.28 -13.57 -4.38
CA PRO A 69 -3.22 -13.90 -3.42
C PRO A 69 -1.82 -13.95 -4.03
N GLU A 70 -1.71 -14.24 -5.33
CA GLU A 70 -0.40 -14.27 -6.00
C GLU A 70 0.23 -12.88 -6.02
N ARG A 71 -0.56 -11.88 -6.40
CA ARG A 71 -0.10 -10.49 -6.40
C ARG A 71 0.21 -10.03 -4.98
N ALA A 72 -0.65 -10.40 -4.03
CA ALA A 72 -0.45 -10.07 -2.63
C ALA A 72 0.88 -10.61 -2.10
N LEU A 73 1.18 -11.88 -2.38
CA LEU A 73 2.44 -12.50 -1.94
C LEU A 73 3.65 -11.80 -2.55
N GLU A 74 3.58 -11.48 -3.83
CA GLU A 74 4.67 -10.77 -4.51
C GLU A 74 4.98 -9.44 -3.80
N ILE A 75 3.94 -8.68 -3.50
CA ILE A 75 4.08 -7.37 -2.85
C ILE A 75 4.62 -7.53 -1.42
N LEU A 76 4.05 -8.46 -0.66
CA LEU A 76 4.47 -8.67 0.73
C LEU A 76 5.93 -9.12 0.82
N ARG A 77 6.36 -10.00 -0.09
CA ARG A 77 7.75 -10.47 -0.11
C ARG A 77 8.72 -9.33 -0.43
N LYS A 78 8.38 -8.48 -1.40
CA LYS A 78 9.19 -7.30 -1.70
C LYS A 78 9.25 -6.37 -0.49
N GLY A 79 8.12 -6.18 0.17
CA GLY A 79 8.07 -5.36 1.37
C GLY A 79 8.95 -5.90 2.49
N LEU A 80 8.97 -7.23 2.66
CA LEU A 80 9.81 -7.85 3.68
C LEU A 80 11.29 -7.59 3.41
N VAL A 81 11.73 -7.74 2.17
CA VAL A 81 13.12 -7.44 1.80
C VAL A 81 13.44 -5.97 2.09
N LEU A 82 12.54 -5.07 1.73
CA LEU A 82 12.74 -3.65 1.99
C LEU A 82 12.80 -3.35 3.48
N ALA A 83 11.91 -3.93 4.28
CA ALA A 83 11.90 -3.75 5.72
C ALA A 83 13.22 -4.20 6.35
N GLN A 84 13.75 -5.34 5.88
CA GLN A 84 15.03 -5.84 6.35
C GLN A 84 16.16 -4.91 5.96
N THR A 85 16.14 -4.40 4.73
CA THR A 85 17.15 -3.44 4.25
C THR A 85 17.12 -2.15 5.08
N GLN A 86 15.93 -1.67 5.40
CA GLN A 86 15.77 -0.46 6.20
C GLN A 86 15.91 -0.71 7.72
N LYS A 87 16.13 -1.97 8.11
CA LYS A 87 16.28 -2.39 9.51
C LYS A 87 15.05 -2.06 10.34
N ASN A 88 13.87 -2.14 9.72
CA ASN A 88 12.60 -1.93 10.40
C ASN A 88 12.04 -3.28 10.84
N GLN A 89 12.39 -3.70 12.06
CA GLN A 89 12.02 -5.02 12.57
C GLN A 89 10.51 -5.17 12.78
N SER A 90 9.84 -4.12 13.20
CA SER A 90 8.39 -4.14 13.41
C SER A 90 7.65 -4.43 12.10
N SER A 91 7.99 -3.70 11.03
CA SER A 91 7.39 -3.92 9.72
C SER A 91 7.75 -5.30 9.16
N ALA A 92 8.99 -5.74 9.37
CA ALA A 92 9.42 -7.06 8.91
C ALA A 92 8.57 -8.16 9.54
N ARG A 93 8.29 -8.06 10.85
CA ARG A 93 7.45 -9.04 11.55
C ARG A 93 6.02 -9.05 11.03
N GLU A 94 5.45 -7.87 10.80
CA GLU A 94 4.09 -7.76 10.27
C GLU A 94 3.99 -8.37 8.87
N LEU A 95 4.96 -8.06 8.01
CA LEU A 95 4.99 -8.57 6.65
C LEU A 95 5.20 -10.09 6.64
N GLN A 96 6.10 -10.59 7.49
CA GLN A 96 6.35 -12.03 7.60
C GLN A 96 5.07 -12.77 8.03
N ALA A 97 4.35 -12.23 9.02
CA ALA A 97 3.11 -12.84 9.49
C ALA A 97 2.05 -12.87 8.39
N ALA A 98 1.93 -11.78 7.62
CA ALA A 98 0.98 -11.72 6.51
C ALA A 98 1.32 -12.76 5.43
N ILE A 99 2.60 -12.93 5.13
CA ILE A 99 3.06 -13.93 4.16
C ILE A 99 2.69 -15.33 4.64
N GLN A 100 2.98 -15.64 5.90
CA GLN A 100 2.67 -16.96 6.47
C GLN A 100 1.17 -17.27 6.43
N ASN A 101 0.34 -16.29 6.72
CA ASN A 101 -1.11 -16.47 6.66
C ASN A 101 -1.59 -16.86 5.27
N LEU A 102 -0.95 -16.34 4.23
CA LEU A 102 -1.33 -16.66 2.85
C LEU A 102 -0.78 -18.00 2.39
N GLU A 103 0.34 -18.43 2.93
CA GLU A 103 1.01 -19.66 2.53
C GLU A 103 0.48 -20.90 3.27
N ASP A 104 -0.21 -20.70 4.37
CA ASP A 104 -0.75 -21.80 5.19
C ASP A 104 -2.04 -22.39 4.63
#